data_84833291159a8aa6ffe6667feba5d3d2
#
_entry.id   84833291159a8aa6ffe6667feba5d3d2
#
_cell.length_a   1.000
_cell.length_b   1.000
_cell.length_c   1.000
_cell.angle_alpha   90.00
_cell.angle_beta   90.00
_cell.angle_gamma   90.00
#
_symmetry.space_group_name_H-M   'P 1'
#
loop_
_entity.id
_entity.type
_entity.pdbx_description
1 polymer ?
#
loop_
_entity_poly.entity_id
_entity_poly.type
_entity_poly.pdbx_seq_one_letter_code
_entity_poly.pdbx_strand_id
1 'polypeptide(L)'
;MVILTSERKLNKMKKTKIICSIGPSTQIWENFKGIVEAGMNVARINFSHATLEERELDLSLIKRANEEMGANIGILFDTKGPDLRTCTFDGDYIELVKGKTIRIVEEDVLGNAQRISFNYKGILKDLEVGQAILLDDGFYKLVVVSKEEDGLTCEIINGGTIKSRRGVCIPGVKLNVPFISEADREDIKYACEHDGDYIAVSFVNTAEDVKAVRDLCKEFNREDMIIISKVETQYAIDNLQEIVDASDYIMVARGDLGIETGLENLPLYQQRMIDMCHKNGKGVIMATQMMTSMKENIRPTNAEVTDVANAVLAGCDAIMTSDETTMGKYPVETIQYMAKIAVNAEQITKYNLADYKLRGTDIHNAICKCAVDATLELPVKAIVVSTKEGKTALDVSCLRPNAYIIATVENEKMARMLALKWGVYTKVVGNASKDTDALVEESIKAAKDMLNLKYKDLVCVVGSTPSDAHTNFLKIEEI
;
A
#
# COMPACT_ATOMS: atom_id res chain seq x y z
N MET A 1 2.58 17.08 29.94
CA MET A 1 2.82 17.75 28.64
C MET A 1 4.32 17.78 28.39
N VAL A 2 4.89 16.73 27.76
CA VAL A 2 6.32 16.71 27.42
C VAL A 2 6.45 17.41 26.08
N ILE A 3 6.92 18.65 26.11
CA ILE A 3 7.33 19.38 24.91
C ILE A 3 8.53 18.62 24.33
N LEU A 4 8.29 17.82 23.30
CA LEU A 4 9.39 17.25 22.51
C LEU A 4 10.15 18.42 21.92
N THR A 5 11.41 18.58 22.28
CA THR A 5 12.28 19.63 21.74
C THR A 5 12.33 19.55 20.21
N SER A 6 12.38 20.70 19.55
CA SER A 6 12.29 20.88 18.10
C SER A 6 13.24 19.98 17.29
N GLU A 7 14.43 19.70 17.78
CA GLU A 7 15.39 18.77 17.15
C GLU A 7 14.92 17.32 17.12
N ARG A 8 14.14 16.89 18.13
CA ARG A 8 13.56 15.53 18.14
C ARG A 8 12.38 15.38 17.15
N LYS A 9 11.67 16.46 16.79
CA LYS A 9 10.60 16.40 15.77
C LYS A 9 11.17 16.22 14.37
N LEU A 10 12.22 16.97 14.00
CA LEU A 10 12.88 16.84 12.69
C LEU A 10 13.51 15.45 12.49
N ASN A 11 14.12 14.87 13.53
CA ASN A 11 14.70 13.53 13.46
C ASN A 11 13.67 12.39 13.33
N LYS A 12 12.36 12.67 13.34
CA LYS A 12 11.28 11.69 13.19
C LYS A 12 10.52 11.80 11.86
N MET A 13 10.73 12.85 11.08
CA MET A 13 10.07 12.99 9.79
C MET A 13 10.82 12.15 8.75
N LYS A 14 10.11 11.18 8.18
CA LYS A 14 10.60 10.32 7.10
C LYS A 14 9.85 10.65 5.82
N LYS A 15 10.49 10.56 4.67
CA LYS A 15 9.82 10.80 3.39
C LYS A 15 9.00 9.58 2.95
N THR A 16 9.53 8.36 3.16
CA THR A 16 8.82 7.10 2.91
C THR A 16 7.69 6.92 3.92
N LYS A 17 6.49 6.60 3.44
CA LYS A 17 5.29 6.47 4.28
C LYS A 17 5.19 5.08 4.91
N ILE A 18 4.42 4.97 5.99
CA ILE A 18 4.14 3.68 6.64
C ILE A 18 2.64 3.45 6.65
N ILE A 19 2.23 2.30 6.11
CA ILE A 19 0.88 1.76 6.19
C ILE A 19 0.86 0.73 7.30
N CYS A 20 -0.08 0.84 8.24
CA CYS A 20 -0.27 -0.15 9.29
C CYS A 20 -1.62 -0.84 9.12
N SER A 21 -1.62 -2.17 9.06
CA SER A 21 -2.86 -2.93 9.18
C SER A 21 -3.36 -2.88 10.61
N ILE A 22 -4.64 -2.56 10.78
CA ILE A 22 -5.27 -2.47 12.09
C ILE A 22 -5.91 -3.83 12.44
N GLY A 23 -5.89 -4.18 13.70
CA GLY A 23 -6.46 -5.41 14.21
C GLY A 23 -6.32 -5.50 15.74
N PRO A 24 -6.57 -6.68 16.35
CA PRO A 24 -6.70 -6.83 17.80
C PRO A 24 -5.58 -6.17 18.63
N SER A 25 -4.33 -6.24 18.17
CA SER A 25 -3.19 -5.63 18.91
C SER A 25 -3.21 -4.10 18.88
N THR A 26 -3.81 -3.48 17.87
CA THR A 26 -3.84 -2.04 17.67
C THR A 26 -5.23 -1.43 17.83
N GLN A 27 -6.26 -2.22 18.11
CA GLN A 27 -7.61 -1.74 18.44
C GLN A 27 -7.73 -1.18 19.87
N ILE A 28 -6.66 -1.24 20.66
CA ILE A 28 -6.55 -0.59 21.97
C ILE A 28 -5.98 0.82 21.74
N TRP A 29 -6.64 1.85 22.27
CA TRP A 29 -6.29 3.26 22.04
C TRP A 29 -4.82 3.60 22.30
N GLU A 30 -4.24 3.07 23.38
CA GLU A 30 -2.84 3.31 23.75
C GLU A 30 -1.87 2.81 22.66
N ASN A 31 -2.12 1.63 22.11
CA ASN A 31 -1.33 1.06 21.03
C ASN A 31 -1.58 1.80 19.71
N PHE A 32 -2.85 2.11 19.39
CA PHE A 32 -3.19 2.89 18.21
C PHE A 32 -2.50 4.26 18.23
N LYS A 33 -2.65 4.99 19.32
CA LYS A 33 -1.94 6.25 19.54
C LYS A 33 -0.42 6.08 19.42
N GLY A 34 0.11 5.01 20.00
CA GLY A 34 1.54 4.68 19.94
C GLY A 34 2.06 4.50 18.51
N ILE A 35 1.34 3.77 17.64
CA ILE A 35 1.75 3.59 16.24
C ILE A 35 1.60 4.89 15.43
N VAL A 36 0.61 5.74 15.73
CA VAL A 36 0.50 7.09 15.13
C VAL A 36 1.71 7.94 15.52
N GLU A 37 2.06 8.00 16.79
CA GLU A 37 3.24 8.74 17.30
C GLU A 37 4.56 8.17 16.78
N ALA A 38 4.62 6.86 16.52
CA ALA A 38 5.77 6.17 15.93
C ALA A 38 5.95 6.51 14.43
N GLY A 39 4.88 6.95 13.75
CA GLY A 39 4.96 7.44 12.37
C GLY A 39 4.08 6.73 11.35
N MET A 40 2.98 6.10 11.76
CA MET A 40 1.95 5.64 10.84
C MET A 40 1.40 6.82 10.04
N ASN A 41 1.17 6.60 8.75
CA ASN A 41 0.58 7.58 7.84
C ASN A 41 -0.79 7.15 7.31
N VAL A 42 -0.98 5.85 7.12
CA VAL A 42 -2.22 5.28 6.59
C VAL A 42 -2.60 4.05 7.42
N ALA A 43 -3.84 3.96 7.83
CA ALA A 43 -4.42 2.81 8.49
C ALA A 43 -5.10 1.91 7.45
N ARG A 44 -4.71 0.63 7.41
CA ARG A 44 -5.30 -0.38 6.51
C ARG A 44 -6.30 -1.24 7.26
N ILE A 45 -7.53 -1.28 6.75
CA ILE A 45 -8.63 -2.15 7.19
C ILE A 45 -8.77 -3.26 6.16
N ASN A 46 -8.52 -4.51 6.56
CA ASN A 46 -8.54 -5.66 5.65
C ASN A 46 -9.91 -6.35 5.70
N PHE A 47 -10.68 -6.24 4.64
CA PHE A 47 -12.01 -6.86 4.51
C PHE A 47 -12.00 -8.39 4.59
N SER A 48 -10.87 -9.04 4.29
CA SER A 48 -10.76 -10.51 4.40
C SER A 48 -10.89 -11.02 5.83
N HIS A 49 -10.62 -10.19 6.84
CA HIS A 49 -10.53 -10.61 8.24
C HIS A 49 -11.41 -9.78 9.17
N ALA A 50 -11.56 -8.48 8.92
CA ALA A 50 -12.28 -7.59 9.81
C ALA A 50 -13.82 -7.80 9.73
N THR A 51 -14.43 -8.08 10.87
CA THR A 51 -15.90 -8.07 11.01
C THR A 51 -16.43 -6.64 10.89
N LEU A 52 -17.75 -6.49 10.75
CA LEU A 52 -18.36 -5.16 10.66
C LEU A 52 -18.07 -4.32 11.93
N GLU A 53 -18.18 -4.93 13.11
CA GLU A 53 -17.93 -4.29 14.40
C GLU A 53 -16.45 -3.84 14.52
N GLU A 54 -15.52 -4.65 14.03
CA GLU A 54 -14.09 -4.29 13.99
C GLU A 54 -13.82 -3.15 13.01
N ARG A 55 -14.46 -3.13 11.84
CA ARG A 55 -14.36 -2.02 10.87
C ARG A 55 -14.82 -0.70 11.48
N GLU A 56 -15.96 -0.69 12.18
CA GLU A 56 -16.49 0.49 12.87
C GLU A 56 -15.57 0.97 13.99
N LEU A 57 -15.00 0.03 14.77
CA LEU A 57 -14.01 0.35 15.80
C LEU A 57 -12.77 0.99 15.19
N ASP A 58 -12.22 0.42 14.13
CA ASP A 58 -11.02 0.91 13.43
C ASP A 58 -11.25 2.34 12.91
N LEU A 59 -12.40 2.59 12.26
CA LEU A 59 -12.78 3.93 11.79
C LEU A 59 -12.90 4.93 12.95
N SER A 60 -13.47 4.51 14.08
CA SER A 60 -13.58 5.36 15.27
C SER A 60 -12.22 5.77 15.84
N LEU A 61 -11.25 4.84 15.86
CA LEU A 61 -9.87 5.08 16.29
C LEU A 61 -9.13 6.04 15.35
N ILE A 62 -9.29 5.86 14.04
CA ILE A 62 -8.70 6.75 13.02
C ILE A 62 -9.27 8.16 13.18
N LYS A 63 -10.60 8.28 13.27
CA LYS A 63 -11.28 9.56 13.47
C LYS A 63 -10.77 10.25 14.74
N ARG A 64 -10.72 9.53 15.85
CA ARG A 64 -10.21 10.04 17.12
C ARG A 64 -8.77 10.55 17.01
N ALA A 65 -7.88 9.80 16.33
CA ALA A 65 -6.49 10.22 16.13
C ALA A 65 -6.40 11.48 15.28
N ASN A 66 -7.21 11.60 14.23
CA ASN A 66 -7.24 12.78 13.39
C ASN A 66 -7.74 14.01 14.15
N GLU A 67 -8.79 13.88 14.97
CA GLU A 67 -9.35 14.97 15.78
C GLU A 67 -8.45 15.36 16.95
N GLU A 68 -7.98 14.41 17.77
CA GLU A 68 -7.22 14.70 18.99
C GLU A 68 -5.74 15.00 18.75
N MET A 69 -5.14 14.40 17.70
CA MET A 69 -3.70 14.51 17.43
C MET A 69 -3.37 15.35 16.18
N GLY A 70 -4.36 15.67 15.34
CA GLY A 70 -4.16 16.35 14.04
C GLY A 70 -3.27 15.51 13.11
N ALA A 71 -3.44 14.18 13.11
CA ALA A 71 -2.50 13.26 12.50
C ALA A 71 -2.67 13.12 10.97
N ASN A 72 -3.85 13.44 10.43
CA ASN A 72 -4.23 13.26 9.01
C ASN A 72 -3.99 11.83 8.51
N ILE A 73 -4.37 10.83 9.30
CA ILE A 73 -4.22 9.41 8.94
C ILE A 73 -5.19 9.07 7.83
N GLY A 74 -4.65 8.59 6.70
CA GLY A 74 -5.46 8.13 5.57
C GLY A 74 -6.12 6.77 5.85
N ILE A 75 -7.28 6.54 5.24
CA ILE A 75 -8.08 5.31 5.39
C ILE A 75 -7.93 4.46 4.14
N LEU A 76 -7.31 3.29 4.28
CA LEU A 76 -7.12 2.31 3.22
C LEU A 76 -7.98 1.07 3.49
N PHE A 77 -8.92 0.79 2.61
CA PHE A 77 -9.64 -0.49 2.60
C PHE A 77 -8.99 -1.46 1.62
N ASP A 78 -8.86 -2.73 2.01
CA ASP A 78 -8.21 -3.77 1.20
C ASP A 78 -9.20 -4.90 0.93
N THR A 79 -9.56 -5.11 -0.34
CA THR A 79 -10.57 -6.09 -0.76
C THR A 79 -10.03 -7.51 -0.67
N LYS A 80 -10.96 -8.46 -0.55
CA LYS A 80 -10.62 -9.87 -0.53
C LYS A 80 -10.19 -10.39 -1.91
N GLY A 81 -10.92 -10.00 -2.95
CA GLY A 81 -10.73 -10.51 -4.31
C GLY A 81 -11.07 -11.99 -4.46
N PRO A 82 -10.75 -12.58 -5.62
CA PRO A 82 -11.05 -13.99 -5.95
C PRO A 82 -10.10 -14.97 -5.24
N ASP A 83 -10.10 -14.96 -3.90
CA ASP A 83 -9.25 -15.80 -3.07
C ASP A 83 -9.73 -17.27 -3.05
N LEU A 84 -8.90 -18.16 -3.56
CA LEU A 84 -9.17 -19.60 -3.56
C LEU A 84 -8.79 -20.22 -2.22
N ARG A 85 -9.72 -21.07 -1.69
CA ARG A 85 -9.50 -21.77 -0.43
C ARG A 85 -9.98 -23.21 -0.48
N THR A 86 -9.33 -24.06 0.32
CA THR A 86 -9.79 -25.42 0.57
C THR A 86 -11.12 -25.41 1.33
N CYS A 87 -11.90 -26.49 1.19
CA CYS A 87 -13.10 -26.75 1.99
C CYS A 87 -12.78 -26.91 3.49
N THR A 88 -13.83 -27.05 4.29
CA THR A 88 -13.71 -27.50 5.69
C THR A 88 -13.38 -28.99 5.73
N PHE A 89 -12.47 -29.39 6.60
CA PHE A 89 -12.04 -30.78 6.77
C PHE A 89 -12.73 -31.45 7.97
N ASP A 90 -12.88 -32.75 7.91
CA ASP A 90 -13.34 -33.54 9.05
C ASP A 90 -12.29 -33.46 10.17
N GLY A 91 -12.69 -33.02 11.35
CA GLY A 91 -11.77 -32.77 12.46
C GLY A 91 -10.89 -31.50 12.30
N ASP A 92 -11.23 -30.60 11.37
CA ASP A 92 -10.55 -29.32 11.07
C ASP A 92 -9.16 -29.41 10.44
N TYR A 93 -8.57 -30.58 10.35
CA TYR A 93 -7.28 -30.79 9.68
C TYR A 93 -7.21 -32.19 9.04
N ILE A 94 -6.38 -32.30 8.01
CA ILE A 94 -6.06 -33.57 7.38
C ILE A 94 -4.55 -33.75 7.26
N GLU A 95 -4.08 -34.99 7.17
CA GLU A 95 -2.69 -35.32 6.89
C GLU A 95 -2.49 -35.60 5.40
N LEU A 96 -1.67 -34.82 4.75
CA LEU A 96 -1.21 -35.03 3.39
C LEU A 96 0.03 -35.92 3.43
N VAL A 97 -0.06 -37.14 2.88
CA VAL A 97 1.05 -38.12 2.91
C VAL A 97 1.77 -38.12 1.57
N LYS A 98 3.06 -37.75 1.58
CA LYS A 98 3.92 -37.72 0.38
C LYS A 98 3.84 -39.01 -0.43
N GLY A 99 3.69 -38.87 -1.75
CA GLY A 99 3.60 -40.00 -2.70
C GLY A 99 2.24 -40.70 -2.73
N LYS A 100 1.28 -40.30 -1.89
CA LYS A 100 -0.12 -40.69 -2.00
C LYS A 100 -0.87 -39.78 -2.96
N THR A 101 -2.06 -40.19 -3.34
CA THR A 101 -2.97 -39.36 -4.14
C THR A 101 -4.11 -38.84 -3.29
N ILE A 102 -4.60 -37.64 -3.67
CA ILE A 102 -5.80 -37.01 -3.14
C ILE A 102 -6.68 -36.57 -4.31
N ARG A 103 -8.00 -36.68 -4.14
CA ARG A 103 -8.96 -36.28 -5.18
C ARG A 103 -9.49 -34.88 -4.90
N ILE A 104 -9.50 -34.02 -5.91
CA ILE A 104 -10.13 -32.71 -5.89
C ILE A 104 -11.44 -32.81 -6.66
N VAL A 105 -12.55 -32.46 -6.02
CA VAL A 105 -13.91 -32.54 -6.59
C VAL A 105 -14.58 -31.16 -6.60
N GLU A 106 -15.54 -30.95 -7.50
CA GLU A 106 -16.28 -29.67 -7.56
C GLU A 106 -17.48 -29.59 -6.60
N GLU A 107 -18.01 -30.75 -6.19
CA GLU A 107 -19.08 -30.80 -5.18
C GLU A 107 -18.56 -30.30 -3.82
N ASP A 108 -19.42 -29.63 -3.04
CA ASP A 108 -19.07 -29.27 -1.68
C ASP A 108 -19.01 -30.51 -0.79
N VAL A 109 -17.82 -30.81 -0.29
CA VAL A 109 -17.58 -31.94 0.59
C VAL A 109 -16.99 -31.53 1.92
N LEU A 110 -17.29 -32.28 2.97
CA LEU A 110 -16.45 -32.26 4.16
C LEU A 110 -15.18 -33.05 3.80
N GLY A 111 -14.06 -32.29 3.65
CA GLY A 111 -12.81 -32.87 3.12
C GLY A 111 -12.15 -33.86 4.07
N ASN A 112 -11.40 -34.78 3.51
CA ASN A 112 -10.61 -35.77 4.23
C ASN A 112 -9.32 -36.11 3.46
N ALA A 113 -8.50 -37.02 3.96
CA ALA A 113 -7.24 -37.43 3.32
C ALA A 113 -7.38 -38.04 1.92
N GLN A 114 -8.59 -38.44 1.47
CA GLN A 114 -8.86 -39.01 0.17
C GLN A 114 -9.44 -37.99 -0.82
N ARG A 115 -10.27 -37.04 -0.36
CA ARG A 115 -10.91 -36.06 -1.22
C ARG A 115 -11.12 -34.72 -0.54
N ILE A 116 -10.95 -33.66 -1.31
CA ILE A 116 -11.18 -32.26 -0.91
C ILE A 116 -11.89 -31.50 -2.02
N SER A 117 -12.48 -30.35 -1.70
CA SER A 117 -12.98 -29.38 -2.68
C SER A 117 -12.42 -28.01 -2.41
N PHE A 118 -12.58 -27.12 -3.39
CA PHE A 118 -12.26 -25.70 -3.26
C PHE A 118 -13.54 -24.87 -3.34
N ASN A 119 -13.47 -23.63 -2.90
CA ASN A 119 -14.56 -22.66 -3.04
C ASN A 119 -14.79 -22.17 -4.49
N TYR A 120 -14.14 -22.77 -5.47
CA TYR A 120 -14.28 -22.50 -6.88
C TYR A 120 -14.77 -23.73 -7.66
N LYS A 121 -15.85 -23.55 -8.44
CA LYS A 121 -16.54 -24.64 -9.16
C LYS A 121 -16.13 -24.79 -10.63
N GLY A 122 -15.10 -24.11 -11.08
CA GLY A 122 -14.56 -24.21 -12.46
C GLY A 122 -13.23 -24.94 -12.52
N ILE A 123 -12.77 -25.51 -11.41
CA ILE A 123 -11.42 -26.06 -11.27
C ILE A 123 -11.12 -27.18 -12.28
N LEU A 124 -12.13 -28.02 -12.59
CA LEU A 124 -11.98 -29.11 -13.55
C LEU A 124 -11.83 -28.62 -14.99
N LYS A 125 -12.37 -27.42 -15.32
CA LYS A 125 -12.21 -26.86 -16.65
C LYS A 125 -10.86 -26.19 -16.84
N ASP A 126 -10.38 -25.54 -15.79
CA ASP A 126 -9.22 -24.66 -15.86
C ASP A 126 -7.89 -25.41 -15.67
N LEU A 127 -7.90 -26.62 -15.06
CA LEU A 127 -6.68 -27.38 -14.84
C LEU A 127 -6.50 -28.55 -15.79
N GLU A 128 -5.22 -28.79 -16.14
CA GLU A 128 -4.77 -29.89 -16.96
C GLU A 128 -3.76 -30.79 -16.22
N VAL A 129 -3.58 -32.02 -16.73
CA VAL A 129 -2.60 -32.99 -16.19
C VAL A 129 -1.19 -32.38 -16.24
N GLY A 130 -0.45 -32.51 -15.15
CA GLY A 130 0.91 -31.99 -14.97
C GLY A 130 0.98 -30.65 -14.26
N GLN A 131 -0.14 -29.94 -14.10
CA GLN A 131 -0.16 -28.67 -13.41
C GLN A 131 -0.04 -28.83 -11.90
N ALA A 132 0.61 -27.87 -11.24
CA ALA A 132 0.81 -27.84 -9.81
C ALA A 132 -0.31 -27.07 -9.11
N ILE A 133 -0.69 -27.53 -7.93
CA ILE A 133 -1.57 -26.84 -7.00
C ILE A 133 -0.80 -26.68 -5.69
N LEU A 134 -0.69 -25.46 -5.22
CA LEU A 134 -0.03 -25.11 -3.97
C LEU A 134 -1.09 -24.81 -2.90
N LEU A 135 -0.91 -25.39 -1.72
CA LEU A 135 -1.82 -25.21 -0.59
C LEU A 135 -1.08 -24.59 0.58
N ASP A 136 -1.81 -23.84 1.43
CA ASP A 136 -1.30 -23.24 2.67
C ASP A 136 -0.02 -22.45 2.43
N ASP A 137 -0.12 -21.33 1.71
CA ASP A 137 0.99 -20.42 1.36
C ASP A 137 2.18 -21.13 0.66
N GLY A 138 1.87 -22.19 -0.10
CA GLY A 138 2.87 -22.96 -0.86
C GLY A 138 3.62 -24.01 -0.04
N PHE A 139 3.26 -24.21 1.22
CA PHE A 139 3.87 -25.26 2.06
C PHE A 139 3.61 -26.67 1.52
N TYR A 140 2.47 -26.91 0.87
CA TYR A 140 2.13 -28.20 0.30
C TYR A 140 1.93 -28.09 -1.20
N LYS A 141 2.52 -29.05 -1.94
CA LYS A 141 2.43 -29.11 -3.40
C LYS A 141 1.75 -30.39 -3.82
N LEU A 142 0.72 -30.24 -4.63
CA LEU A 142 0.04 -31.30 -5.37
C LEU A 142 0.37 -31.16 -6.86
N VAL A 143 0.32 -32.27 -7.61
CA VAL A 143 0.42 -32.25 -9.08
C VAL A 143 -0.72 -33.09 -9.64
N VAL A 144 -1.45 -32.57 -10.61
CA VAL A 144 -2.54 -33.25 -11.28
C VAL A 144 -1.98 -34.41 -12.11
N VAL A 145 -2.35 -35.65 -11.79
CA VAL A 145 -1.90 -36.87 -12.50
C VAL A 145 -2.96 -37.43 -13.42
N SER A 146 -4.25 -37.22 -13.13
CA SER A 146 -5.34 -37.57 -14.04
C SER A 146 -6.54 -36.62 -13.83
N LYS A 147 -7.38 -36.54 -14.89
CA LYS A 147 -8.58 -35.71 -14.93
C LYS A 147 -9.76 -36.59 -15.36
N GLU A 148 -10.74 -36.67 -14.50
CA GLU A 148 -11.98 -37.43 -14.73
C GLU A 148 -13.18 -36.46 -14.81
N GLU A 149 -14.36 -36.95 -15.19
CA GLU A 149 -15.57 -36.11 -15.32
C GLU A 149 -15.98 -35.43 -14.01
N ASP A 150 -15.71 -36.06 -12.87
CA ASP A 150 -16.16 -35.66 -11.54
C ASP A 150 -15.01 -35.23 -10.62
N GLY A 151 -13.77 -35.14 -11.10
CA GLY A 151 -12.64 -34.70 -10.27
C GLY A 151 -11.28 -34.80 -10.92
N LEU A 152 -10.29 -34.27 -10.19
CA LEU A 152 -8.87 -34.38 -10.50
C LEU A 152 -8.22 -35.31 -9.48
N THR A 153 -7.43 -36.25 -9.94
CA THR A 153 -6.54 -37.03 -9.06
C THR A 153 -5.18 -36.33 -9.03
N CYS A 154 -4.73 -35.97 -7.83
CA CYS A 154 -3.46 -35.27 -7.63
C CYS A 154 -2.50 -36.11 -6.79
N GLU A 155 -1.22 -36.16 -7.19
CA GLU A 155 -0.14 -36.70 -6.38
C GLU A 155 0.33 -35.66 -5.34
N ILE A 156 0.55 -36.10 -4.10
CA ILE A 156 1.08 -35.27 -3.01
C ILE A 156 2.60 -35.32 -3.08
N ILE A 157 3.23 -34.21 -3.50
CA ILE A 157 4.69 -34.11 -3.69
C ILE A 157 5.43 -33.94 -2.36
N ASN A 158 4.87 -33.13 -1.46
CA ASN A 158 5.34 -32.99 -0.09
C ASN A 158 4.15 -33.00 0.86
N GLY A 159 4.31 -33.64 2.01
CA GLY A 159 3.22 -33.90 2.93
C GLY A 159 3.37 -33.14 4.25
N GLY A 160 2.32 -33.23 5.07
CA GLY A 160 2.21 -32.61 6.39
C GLY A 160 0.75 -32.41 6.79
N THR A 161 0.53 -31.80 7.94
CA THR A 161 -0.82 -31.52 8.46
C THR A 161 -1.32 -30.16 7.98
N ILE A 162 -2.42 -30.15 7.24
CA ILE A 162 -3.06 -28.93 6.75
C ILE A 162 -4.42 -28.73 7.43
N LYS A 163 -4.72 -27.47 7.81
CA LYS A 163 -6.00 -27.06 8.38
C LYS A 163 -7.04 -26.74 7.30
N SER A 164 -8.30 -26.70 7.74
CA SER A 164 -9.43 -26.22 6.93
C SER A 164 -9.23 -24.80 6.40
N ARG A 165 -9.83 -24.51 5.24
CA ARG A 165 -9.95 -23.16 4.64
C ARG A 165 -8.60 -22.46 4.38
N ARG A 166 -7.58 -23.24 4.00
CA ARG A 166 -6.27 -22.70 3.63
C ARG A 166 -6.24 -22.21 2.20
N GLY A 167 -5.40 -21.20 1.94
CA GLY A 167 -5.20 -20.64 0.62
C GLY A 167 -4.78 -21.69 -0.41
N VAL A 168 -5.26 -21.53 -1.62
CA VAL A 168 -4.95 -22.37 -2.79
C VAL A 168 -4.38 -21.47 -3.88
N CYS A 169 -3.19 -21.76 -4.37
CA CYS A 169 -2.57 -21.10 -5.50
C CYS A 169 -2.31 -22.10 -6.62
N ILE A 170 -2.56 -21.70 -7.86
CA ILE A 170 -2.35 -22.55 -9.05
C ILE A 170 -1.45 -21.78 -10.01
N PRO A 171 -0.13 -21.87 -9.84
CA PRO A 171 0.83 -21.04 -10.53
C PRO A 171 0.71 -21.11 -12.05
N GLY A 172 0.66 -19.94 -12.70
CA GLY A 172 0.63 -19.82 -14.16
C GLY A 172 -0.68 -20.21 -14.82
N VAL A 173 -1.75 -20.47 -14.07
CA VAL A 173 -3.08 -20.81 -14.60
C VAL A 173 -4.02 -19.63 -14.45
N LYS A 174 -4.60 -19.18 -15.57
CA LYS A 174 -5.68 -18.20 -15.53
C LYS A 174 -6.98 -18.89 -15.15
N LEU A 175 -7.44 -18.64 -13.94
CA LEU A 175 -8.73 -19.14 -13.47
C LEU A 175 -9.88 -18.29 -14.03
N ASN A 176 -10.98 -18.94 -14.37
CA ASN A 176 -12.18 -18.27 -14.88
C ASN A 176 -13.12 -17.82 -13.73
N VAL A 177 -12.55 -17.17 -12.72
CA VAL A 177 -13.27 -16.60 -11.56
C VAL A 177 -13.68 -15.18 -11.87
N PRO A 178 -14.92 -14.75 -11.56
CA PRO A 178 -15.28 -13.33 -11.62
C PRO A 178 -14.34 -12.49 -10.76
N PHE A 179 -13.76 -11.44 -11.33
CA PHE A 179 -12.80 -10.59 -10.64
C PHE A 179 -13.43 -9.86 -9.43
N ILE A 180 -14.67 -9.36 -9.59
CA ILE A 180 -15.44 -8.74 -8.52
C ILE A 180 -16.59 -9.68 -8.18
N SER A 181 -16.58 -10.23 -6.97
CA SER A 181 -17.70 -10.97 -6.40
C SER A 181 -18.76 -10.01 -5.84
N GLU A 182 -19.96 -10.53 -5.52
CA GLU A 182 -20.97 -9.73 -4.79
C GLU A 182 -20.44 -9.22 -3.44
N ALA A 183 -19.62 -10.02 -2.75
CA ALA A 183 -18.99 -9.61 -1.51
C ALA A 183 -17.99 -8.46 -1.73
N ASP A 184 -17.16 -8.53 -2.78
CA ASP A 184 -16.23 -7.44 -3.11
C ASP A 184 -17.00 -6.16 -3.50
N ARG A 185 -18.13 -6.30 -4.20
CA ARG A 185 -18.99 -5.15 -4.53
C ARG A 185 -19.53 -4.46 -3.28
N GLU A 186 -20.02 -5.22 -2.30
CA GLU A 186 -20.49 -4.67 -1.02
C GLU A 186 -19.34 -4.07 -0.20
N ASP A 187 -18.16 -4.68 -0.21
CA ASP A 187 -16.96 -4.13 0.44
C ASP A 187 -16.50 -2.82 -0.21
N ILE A 188 -16.51 -2.72 -1.56
CA ILE A 188 -16.20 -1.48 -2.29
C ILE A 188 -17.22 -0.39 -1.96
N LYS A 189 -18.51 -0.75 -1.93
CA LYS A 189 -19.59 0.16 -1.53
C LYS A 189 -19.37 0.67 -0.10
N TYR A 190 -19.08 -0.23 0.85
CA TYR A 190 -18.77 0.13 2.23
C TYR A 190 -17.61 1.13 2.30
N ALA A 191 -16.52 0.88 1.58
CA ALA A 191 -15.38 1.80 1.52
C ALA A 191 -15.77 3.19 1.00
N CYS A 192 -16.65 3.24 0.00
CA CYS A 192 -17.17 4.49 -0.56
C CYS A 192 -18.05 5.26 0.41
N GLU A 193 -18.91 4.57 1.16
CA GLU A 193 -19.87 5.15 2.12
C GLU A 193 -19.19 5.58 3.43
N HIS A 194 -18.05 4.98 3.80
CA HIS A 194 -17.33 5.23 5.06
C HIS A 194 -16.04 6.05 4.88
N ASP A 195 -16.09 7.00 3.95
CA ASP A 195 -15.05 8.02 3.74
C ASP A 195 -13.63 7.45 3.50
N GLY A 196 -13.53 6.28 2.85
CA GLY A 196 -12.26 5.70 2.41
C GLY A 196 -11.49 6.66 1.51
N ASP A 197 -10.19 6.77 1.70
CA ASP A 197 -9.31 7.57 0.85
C ASP A 197 -8.65 6.73 -0.23
N TYR A 198 -8.40 5.45 0.10
CA TYR A 198 -7.70 4.48 -0.74
C TYR A 198 -8.44 3.15 -0.74
N ILE A 199 -8.39 2.46 -1.87
CA ILE A 199 -8.82 1.07 -1.98
C ILE A 199 -7.71 0.23 -2.59
N ALA A 200 -7.23 -0.79 -1.85
CA ALA A 200 -6.32 -1.80 -2.36
C ALA A 200 -7.13 -2.97 -2.91
N VAL A 201 -6.84 -3.35 -4.14
CA VAL A 201 -7.62 -4.33 -4.88
C VAL A 201 -6.77 -5.57 -5.10
N SER A 202 -7.21 -6.70 -4.54
CA SER A 202 -6.49 -7.97 -4.59
C SER A 202 -6.61 -8.64 -5.97
N PHE A 203 -5.56 -9.34 -6.38
CA PHE A 203 -5.49 -10.15 -7.59
C PHE A 203 -5.81 -9.40 -8.89
N VAL A 204 -5.39 -8.14 -9.00
CA VAL A 204 -5.49 -7.39 -10.26
C VAL A 204 -4.62 -8.04 -11.32
N ASN A 205 -5.20 -8.40 -12.46
CA ASN A 205 -4.53 -9.09 -13.55
C ASN A 205 -4.48 -8.31 -14.86
N THR A 206 -5.40 -7.34 -15.04
CA THR A 206 -5.55 -6.55 -16.27
C THR A 206 -5.94 -5.10 -15.97
N ALA A 207 -5.84 -4.22 -16.97
CA ALA A 207 -6.35 -2.85 -16.89
C ALA A 207 -7.88 -2.82 -16.73
N GLU A 208 -8.60 -3.80 -17.30
CA GLU A 208 -10.05 -3.94 -17.19
C GLU A 208 -10.47 -4.18 -15.74
N ASP A 209 -9.69 -4.94 -14.96
CA ASP A 209 -9.95 -5.17 -13.54
C ASP A 209 -9.91 -3.85 -12.76
N VAL A 210 -8.90 -3.03 -13.01
CA VAL A 210 -8.76 -1.70 -12.38
C VAL A 210 -9.92 -0.79 -12.79
N LYS A 211 -10.29 -0.82 -14.07
CA LYS A 211 -11.40 -0.03 -14.58
C LYS A 211 -12.72 -0.44 -13.95
N ALA A 212 -12.97 -1.74 -13.80
CA ALA A 212 -14.20 -2.23 -13.16
C ALA A 212 -14.37 -1.68 -11.73
N VAL A 213 -13.28 -1.64 -10.94
CA VAL A 213 -13.31 -1.02 -9.60
C VAL A 213 -13.55 0.49 -9.67
N ARG A 214 -12.90 1.19 -10.62
CA ARG A 214 -13.09 2.63 -10.82
C ARG A 214 -14.53 2.96 -11.21
N ASP A 215 -15.15 2.15 -12.08
CA ASP A 215 -16.55 2.30 -12.48
C ASP A 215 -17.51 2.08 -11.28
N LEU A 216 -17.21 1.12 -10.39
CA LEU A 216 -17.98 0.94 -9.14
C LEU A 216 -17.82 2.13 -8.18
N CYS A 217 -16.59 2.62 -7.96
CA CYS A 217 -16.36 3.81 -7.15
C CYS A 217 -17.16 5.01 -7.70
N LYS A 218 -17.20 5.16 -9.02
CA LYS A 218 -18.02 6.19 -9.68
C LYS A 218 -19.51 5.97 -9.46
N GLU A 219 -20.00 4.73 -9.57
CA GLU A 219 -21.41 4.38 -9.29
C GLU A 219 -21.81 4.80 -7.87
N PHE A 220 -20.89 4.66 -6.91
CA PHE A 220 -21.08 5.06 -5.52
C PHE A 220 -20.66 6.52 -5.22
N ASN A 221 -20.53 7.37 -6.24
CA ASN A 221 -20.19 8.80 -6.16
C ASN A 221 -18.82 9.07 -5.49
N ARG A 222 -17.82 8.19 -5.71
CA ARG A 222 -16.47 8.30 -5.19
C ARG A 222 -15.43 8.20 -6.30
N GLU A 223 -15.56 9.07 -7.31
CA GLU A 223 -14.60 9.19 -8.41
C GLU A 223 -13.19 9.58 -7.94
N ASP A 224 -13.10 10.17 -6.76
CA ASP A 224 -11.87 10.60 -6.08
C ASP A 224 -11.10 9.45 -5.41
N MET A 225 -11.71 8.26 -5.26
CA MET A 225 -11.08 7.11 -4.61
C MET A 225 -9.76 6.73 -5.29
N ILE A 226 -8.69 6.66 -4.52
CA ILE A 226 -7.36 6.27 -5.00
C ILE A 226 -7.27 4.74 -5.06
N ILE A 227 -7.02 4.20 -6.25
CA ILE A 227 -6.96 2.76 -6.49
C ILE A 227 -5.52 2.26 -6.41
N ILE A 228 -5.28 1.28 -5.54
CA ILE A 228 -4.01 0.60 -5.35
C ILE A 228 -4.16 -0.82 -5.88
N SER A 229 -3.52 -1.14 -7.00
CA SER A 229 -3.57 -2.49 -7.56
C SER A 229 -2.53 -3.39 -6.90
N LYS A 230 -2.97 -4.51 -6.33
CA LYS A 230 -2.09 -5.53 -5.76
C LYS A 230 -1.68 -6.49 -6.88
N VAL A 231 -0.37 -6.54 -7.13
CA VAL A 231 0.23 -7.44 -8.13
C VAL A 231 0.67 -8.70 -7.41
N GLU A 232 -0.06 -9.79 -7.64
CA GLU A 232 0.01 -11.02 -6.86
C GLU A 232 0.20 -12.27 -7.72
N THR A 233 0.12 -12.16 -9.06
CA THR A 233 0.15 -13.29 -9.98
C THR A 233 1.17 -13.11 -11.10
N GLN A 234 1.60 -14.21 -11.73
CA GLN A 234 2.44 -14.16 -12.93
C GLN A 234 1.72 -13.43 -14.07
N TYR A 235 0.40 -13.63 -14.21
CA TYR A 235 -0.40 -12.98 -15.24
C TYR A 235 -0.42 -11.44 -15.07
N ALA A 236 -0.48 -10.95 -13.83
CA ALA A 236 -0.34 -9.52 -13.53
C ALA A 236 1.07 -8.98 -13.91
N ILE A 237 2.13 -9.76 -13.67
CA ILE A 237 3.50 -9.39 -14.08
C ILE A 237 3.62 -9.28 -15.59
N ASP A 238 2.95 -10.17 -16.35
CA ASP A 238 2.98 -10.15 -17.82
C ASP A 238 2.24 -8.92 -18.38
N ASN A 239 1.17 -8.48 -17.71
CA ASN A 239 0.35 -7.33 -18.08
C ASN A 239 0.72 -6.03 -17.31
N LEU A 240 1.87 -6.00 -16.66
CA LEU A 240 2.21 -4.96 -15.68
C LEU A 240 2.10 -3.53 -16.21
N GLN A 241 2.44 -3.26 -17.49
CA GLN A 241 2.39 -1.90 -18.04
C GLN A 241 0.96 -1.35 -18.07
N GLU A 242 0.01 -2.14 -18.54
CA GLU A 242 -1.38 -1.70 -18.62
C GLU A 242 -2.02 -1.53 -17.24
N ILE A 243 -1.65 -2.39 -16.28
CA ILE A 243 -2.09 -2.28 -14.88
C ILE A 243 -1.55 -0.99 -14.26
N VAL A 244 -0.24 -0.69 -14.44
CA VAL A 244 0.38 0.55 -13.95
C VAL A 244 -0.29 1.78 -14.56
N ASP A 245 -0.60 1.75 -15.85
CA ASP A 245 -1.26 2.88 -16.53
C ASP A 245 -2.65 3.16 -15.98
N ALA A 246 -3.43 2.12 -15.68
CA ALA A 246 -4.79 2.23 -15.15
C ALA A 246 -4.86 2.58 -13.66
N SER A 247 -3.84 2.22 -12.88
CA SER A 247 -3.79 2.37 -11.42
C SER A 247 -3.27 3.74 -10.97
N ASP A 248 -3.53 4.08 -9.69
CA ASP A 248 -2.92 5.23 -9.03
C ASP A 248 -1.65 4.83 -8.26
N TYR A 249 -1.65 3.63 -7.68
CA TYR A 249 -0.52 2.98 -7.01
C TYR A 249 -0.44 1.51 -7.38
N ILE A 250 0.76 0.95 -7.28
CA ILE A 250 1.00 -0.50 -7.30
C ILE A 250 1.43 -0.96 -5.90
N MET A 251 0.85 -2.05 -5.42
CA MET A 251 1.31 -2.74 -4.22
C MET A 251 2.01 -4.03 -4.62
N VAL A 252 3.28 -4.14 -4.23
CA VAL A 252 4.08 -5.36 -4.35
C VAL A 252 3.69 -6.27 -3.20
N ALA A 253 2.74 -7.18 -3.44
CA ALA A 253 2.21 -8.12 -2.44
C ALA A 253 3.07 -9.39 -2.43
N ARG A 254 4.22 -9.31 -1.76
CA ARG A 254 5.29 -10.32 -1.83
C ARG A 254 4.88 -11.71 -1.37
N GLY A 255 3.93 -11.80 -0.46
CA GLY A 255 3.41 -13.08 0.03
C GLY A 255 2.86 -13.93 -1.12
N ASP A 256 1.79 -13.47 -1.73
CA ASP A 256 1.09 -14.19 -2.81
C ASP A 256 1.93 -14.25 -4.09
N LEU A 257 2.58 -13.14 -4.46
CA LEU A 257 3.44 -13.10 -5.64
C LEU A 257 4.59 -14.12 -5.56
N GLY A 258 5.20 -14.28 -4.39
CA GLY A 258 6.30 -15.23 -4.20
C GLY A 258 5.86 -16.69 -4.31
N ILE A 259 4.62 -17.01 -3.91
CA ILE A 259 4.03 -18.32 -4.06
C ILE A 259 3.73 -18.61 -5.55
N GLU A 260 3.17 -17.62 -6.23
CA GLU A 260 2.74 -17.71 -7.62
C GLU A 260 3.93 -17.82 -8.60
N THR A 261 5.00 -17.04 -8.36
CA THR A 261 6.09 -16.90 -9.33
C THR A 261 7.41 -17.58 -8.94
N GLY A 262 7.48 -18.13 -7.72
CA GLY A 262 8.71 -18.63 -7.11
C GLY A 262 9.47 -17.53 -6.36
N LEU A 263 9.93 -17.86 -5.16
CA LEU A 263 10.61 -16.91 -4.25
C LEU A 263 11.90 -16.35 -4.86
N GLU A 264 12.60 -17.11 -5.67
CA GLU A 264 13.82 -16.73 -6.37
C GLU A 264 13.62 -15.61 -7.39
N ASN A 265 12.42 -15.47 -7.96
CA ASN A 265 12.07 -14.44 -8.94
C ASN A 265 11.56 -13.14 -8.29
N LEU A 266 11.15 -13.21 -7.04
CA LEU A 266 10.52 -12.10 -6.33
C LEU A 266 11.35 -10.80 -6.35
N PRO A 267 12.68 -10.80 -6.09
CA PRO A 267 13.48 -9.57 -6.14
C PRO A 267 13.50 -8.92 -7.52
N LEU A 268 13.50 -9.73 -8.59
CA LEU A 268 13.48 -9.26 -9.98
C LEU A 268 12.16 -8.55 -10.30
N TYR A 269 11.03 -9.17 -9.96
CA TYR A 269 9.71 -8.61 -10.21
C TYR A 269 9.45 -7.37 -9.36
N GLN A 270 9.88 -7.38 -8.11
CA GLN A 270 9.84 -6.21 -7.23
C GLN A 270 10.55 -5.01 -7.86
N GLN A 271 11.79 -5.17 -8.32
CA GLN A 271 12.54 -4.09 -8.97
C GLN A 271 11.86 -3.62 -10.27
N ARG A 272 11.36 -4.55 -11.09
CA ARG A 272 10.62 -4.23 -12.33
C ARG A 272 9.38 -3.38 -12.05
N MET A 273 8.61 -3.68 -10.99
CA MET A 273 7.44 -2.90 -10.59
C MET A 273 7.81 -1.50 -10.13
N ILE A 274 8.86 -1.37 -9.31
CA ILE A 274 9.36 -0.08 -8.83
C ILE A 274 9.79 0.80 -10.01
N ASP A 275 10.64 0.29 -10.90
CA ASP A 275 11.15 1.02 -12.06
C ASP A 275 10.01 1.48 -13.00
N MET A 276 9.01 0.60 -13.19
CA MET A 276 7.88 0.91 -14.05
C MET A 276 6.99 1.99 -13.43
N CYS A 277 6.73 1.93 -12.12
CA CYS A 277 5.99 2.97 -11.41
C CYS A 277 6.71 4.32 -11.52
N HIS A 278 8.00 4.38 -11.27
CA HIS A 278 8.79 5.61 -11.39
C HIS A 278 8.74 6.21 -12.80
N LYS A 279 8.91 5.39 -13.83
CA LYS A 279 8.85 5.81 -15.23
C LYS A 279 7.47 6.33 -15.67
N ASN A 280 6.42 5.93 -14.96
CA ASN A 280 5.03 6.32 -15.25
C ASN A 280 4.46 7.34 -14.26
N GLY A 281 5.27 7.87 -13.33
CA GLY A 281 4.82 8.82 -12.29
C GLY A 281 3.76 8.24 -11.36
N LYS A 282 3.85 6.93 -11.08
CA LYS A 282 2.93 6.22 -10.18
C LYS A 282 3.61 5.90 -8.87
N GLY A 283 2.82 5.78 -7.80
CA GLY A 283 3.35 5.36 -6.51
C GLY A 283 3.52 3.85 -6.39
N VAL A 284 4.46 3.42 -5.55
CA VAL A 284 4.71 2.00 -5.28
C VAL A 284 4.81 1.73 -3.79
N ILE A 285 4.13 0.67 -3.34
CA ILE A 285 4.06 0.24 -1.95
C ILE A 285 4.73 -1.14 -1.84
N MET A 286 5.67 -1.26 -0.90
CA MET A 286 6.25 -2.55 -0.54
C MET A 286 5.47 -3.16 0.62
N ALA A 287 4.88 -4.32 0.40
CA ALA A 287 3.97 -4.96 1.34
C ALA A 287 4.41 -6.38 1.72
N THR A 288 3.90 -6.85 2.85
CA THR A 288 4.06 -8.18 3.44
C THR A 288 5.49 -8.54 3.86
N GLN A 289 5.62 -9.31 4.92
CA GLN A 289 6.88 -9.88 5.41
C GLN A 289 8.01 -8.85 5.64
N MET A 290 7.67 -7.61 6.07
CA MET A 290 8.67 -6.56 6.29
C MET A 290 9.39 -6.73 7.63
N MET A 291 8.65 -7.05 8.69
CA MET A 291 9.14 -7.15 10.08
C MET A 291 8.50 -8.34 10.81
N THR A 292 8.27 -9.45 10.13
CA THR A 292 7.50 -10.61 10.60
C THR A 292 7.98 -11.13 11.96
N SER A 293 9.29 -11.12 12.22
CA SER A 293 9.84 -11.59 13.50
C SER A 293 9.38 -10.75 14.69
N MET A 294 9.03 -9.47 14.46
CA MET A 294 8.53 -8.56 15.49
C MET A 294 7.09 -8.85 15.92
N LYS A 295 6.40 -9.76 15.25
CA LYS A 295 5.16 -10.34 15.78
C LYS A 295 5.37 -10.96 17.17
N GLU A 296 6.51 -11.62 17.39
CA GLU A 296 6.85 -12.32 18.63
C GLU A 296 8.06 -11.70 19.37
N ASN A 297 8.95 -11.00 18.68
CA ASN A 297 10.19 -10.47 19.20
C ASN A 297 10.19 -8.94 19.24
N ILE A 298 10.72 -8.35 20.30
CA ILE A 298 10.83 -6.87 20.46
C ILE A 298 11.87 -6.23 19.51
N ARG A 299 12.68 -7.04 18.83
CA ARG A 299 13.74 -6.59 17.92
C ARG A 299 13.63 -7.34 16.58
N PRO A 300 13.80 -6.65 15.45
CA PRO A 300 13.83 -7.29 14.15
C PRO A 300 15.12 -8.08 13.94
N THR A 301 15.11 -8.97 12.98
CA THR A 301 16.32 -9.60 12.45
C THR A 301 17.12 -8.63 11.57
N ASN A 302 18.42 -8.90 11.39
CA ASN A 302 19.25 -8.11 10.46
C ASN A 302 18.74 -8.18 9.01
N ALA A 303 18.16 -9.31 8.61
CA ALA A 303 17.59 -9.48 7.27
C ALA A 303 16.39 -8.53 7.06
N GLU A 304 15.49 -8.44 8.03
CA GLU A 304 14.33 -7.55 7.97
C GLU A 304 14.75 -6.08 7.96
N VAL A 305 15.74 -5.69 8.79
CA VAL A 305 16.29 -4.33 8.76
C VAL A 305 16.85 -3.99 7.36
N THR A 306 17.56 -4.93 6.74
CA THR A 306 18.12 -4.77 5.40
C THR A 306 17.02 -4.70 4.34
N ASP A 307 15.97 -5.51 4.46
CA ASP A 307 14.85 -5.53 3.53
C ASP A 307 14.07 -4.20 3.55
N VAL A 308 13.73 -3.70 4.74
CA VAL A 308 13.10 -2.38 4.90
C VAL A 308 13.98 -1.27 4.32
N ALA A 309 15.29 -1.29 4.61
CA ALA A 309 16.23 -0.32 4.07
C ALA A 309 16.28 -0.38 2.54
N ASN A 310 16.34 -1.58 1.95
CA ASN A 310 16.36 -1.77 0.50
C ASN A 310 15.09 -1.24 -0.18
N ALA A 311 13.90 -1.46 0.40
CA ALA A 311 12.66 -0.89 -0.11
C ALA A 311 12.70 0.65 -0.16
N VAL A 312 13.24 1.29 0.87
CA VAL A 312 13.43 2.75 0.92
C VAL A 312 14.47 3.21 -0.10
N LEU A 313 15.64 2.54 -0.18
CA LEU A 313 16.71 2.86 -1.13
C LEU A 313 16.27 2.70 -2.58
N ALA A 314 15.41 1.71 -2.87
CA ALA A 314 14.82 1.51 -4.18
C ALA A 314 13.78 2.59 -4.55
N GLY A 315 13.38 3.44 -3.61
CA GLY A 315 12.47 4.56 -3.85
C GLY A 315 10.99 4.23 -3.71
N CYS A 316 10.61 3.24 -2.91
CA CYS A 316 9.19 2.99 -2.61
C CYS A 316 8.55 4.21 -1.93
N ASP A 317 7.29 4.52 -2.28
CA ASP A 317 6.51 5.57 -1.64
C ASP A 317 6.13 5.20 -0.22
N ALA A 318 5.80 3.93 -0.01
CA ALA A 318 5.42 3.41 1.29
C ALA A 318 5.89 1.97 1.52
N ILE A 319 5.98 1.63 2.80
CA ILE A 319 6.20 0.29 3.33
C ILE A 319 5.03 -0.08 4.23
N MET A 320 4.62 -1.35 4.24
CA MET A 320 3.41 -1.78 4.93
C MET A 320 3.68 -2.91 5.93
N THR A 321 3.05 -2.84 7.09
CA THR A 321 2.93 -3.96 8.05
C THR A 321 1.60 -4.68 7.88
N SER A 322 1.60 -5.98 8.19
CA SER A 322 0.42 -6.85 8.22
C SER A 322 0.23 -7.40 9.64
N ASP A 323 0.60 -8.65 9.87
CA ASP A 323 0.47 -9.34 11.16
C ASP A 323 1.23 -8.65 12.29
N GLU A 324 2.31 -7.95 11.98
CA GLU A 324 3.14 -7.24 12.93
C GLU A 324 2.35 -6.22 13.75
N THR A 325 1.33 -5.61 13.14
CA THR A 325 0.47 -4.60 13.80
C THR A 325 -0.94 -5.08 14.07
N THR A 326 -1.42 -6.16 13.41
CA THR A 326 -2.75 -6.71 13.70
C THR A 326 -2.76 -7.65 14.90
N MET A 327 -1.78 -8.55 14.99
CA MET A 327 -1.71 -9.64 15.98
C MET A 327 -0.39 -9.64 16.78
N GLY A 328 0.58 -8.81 16.39
CA GLY A 328 1.91 -8.78 16.97
C GLY A 328 1.92 -8.27 18.43
N LYS A 329 2.87 -8.76 19.22
CA LYS A 329 3.08 -8.35 20.61
C LYS A 329 3.71 -6.96 20.74
N TYR A 330 4.36 -6.47 19.69
CA TYR A 330 5.19 -5.25 19.71
C TYR A 330 4.84 -4.29 18.55
N PRO A 331 3.56 -3.91 18.37
CA PRO A 331 3.15 -3.11 17.22
C PRO A 331 3.79 -1.71 17.20
N VAL A 332 3.94 -1.07 18.35
CA VAL A 332 4.52 0.28 18.47
C VAL A 332 6.01 0.26 18.13
N GLU A 333 6.75 -0.70 18.71
CA GLU A 333 8.19 -0.87 18.47
C GLU A 333 8.47 -1.21 16.99
N THR A 334 7.61 -2.01 16.38
CA THR A 334 7.70 -2.34 14.94
C THR A 334 7.71 -1.06 14.11
N ILE A 335 6.73 -0.17 14.31
CA ILE A 335 6.65 1.08 13.56
C ILE A 335 7.80 2.02 13.91
N GLN A 336 8.26 2.04 15.16
CA GLN A 336 9.45 2.79 15.56
C GLN A 336 10.72 2.32 14.83
N TYR A 337 10.91 1.00 14.68
CA TYR A 337 12.03 0.44 13.92
C TYR A 337 11.93 0.80 12.43
N MET A 338 10.77 0.57 11.80
CA MET A 338 10.56 0.91 10.41
C MET A 338 10.81 2.39 10.14
N ALA A 339 10.31 3.28 10.99
CA ALA A 339 10.53 4.72 10.85
C ALA A 339 12.01 5.11 10.99
N LYS A 340 12.74 4.53 11.96
CA LYS A 340 14.17 4.78 12.13
C LYS A 340 14.99 4.27 10.95
N ILE A 341 14.66 3.08 10.42
CA ILE A 341 15.34 2.50 9.27
C ILE A 341 15.10 3.38 8.04
N ALA A 342 13.86 3.82 7.82
CA ALA A 342 13.52 4.70 6.70
C ALA A 342 14.31 6.02 6.76
N VAL A 343 14.32 6.71 7.91
CA VAL A 343 15.10 7.95 8.10
C VAL A 343 16.59 7.75 7.83
N ASN A 344 17.17 6.63 8.28
CA ASN A 344 18.60 6.35 8.08
C ASN A 344 18.90 6.02 6.60
N ALA A 345 18.06 5.21 5.94
CA ALA A 345 18.24 4.88 4.54
C ALA A 345 18.10 6.13 3.65
N GLU A 346 17.14 7.01 3.94
CA GLU A 346 16.94 8.26 3.19
C GLU A 346 18.13 9.22 3.24
N GLN A 347 19.00 9.15 4.26
CA GLN A 347 20.22 9.98 4.35
C GLN A 347 21.26 9.63 3.30
N ILE A 348 21.30 8.38 2.86
CA ILE A 348 22.29 7.89 1.87
C ILE A 348 21.69 7.70 0.48
N THR A 349 20.36 7.84 0.35
CA THR A 349 19.68 7.68 -0.93
C THR A 349 19.95 8.88 -1.84
N LYS A 350 20.33 8.61 -3.08
CA LYS A 350 20.45 9.62 -4.13
C LYS A 350 19.51 9.22 -5.26
N TYR A 351 18.45 10.00 -5.44
CA TYR A 351 17.54 9.78 -6.56
C TYR A 351 18.07 10.49 -7.80
N ASN A 352 18.09 9.76 -8.92
CA ASN A 352 18.43 10.35 -10.22
C ASN A 352 17.12 10.82 -10.87
N LEU A 353 16.97 12.13 -11.07
CA LEU A 353 15.77 12.72 -11.69
C LEU A 353 15.43 12.12 -13.07
N ALA A 354 16.41 11.58 -13.79
CA ALA A 354 16.18 10.94 -15.09
C ALA A 354 15.32 9.66 -15.00
N ASP A 355 15.29 9.02 -13.82
CA ASP A 355 14.53 7.78 -13.60
C ASP A 355 13.04 8.05 -13.31
N TYR A 356 12.68 9.33 -13.05
CA TYR A 356 11.35 9.75 -12.67
C TYR A 356 10.74 10.64 -13.76
N LYS A 357 9.52 10.34 -14.16
CA LYS A 357 8.84 11.11 -15.21
C LYS A 357 7.52 11.68 -14.71
N LEU A 358 7.28 12.94 -15.05
CA LEU A 358 5.96 13.52 -15.04
C LEU A 358 5.28 13.27 -16.39
N ARG A 359 3.96 13.06 -16.37
CA ARG A 359 3.17 12.92 -17.60
C ARG A 359 2.94 14.32 -18.22
N GLY A 360 3.27 14.45 -19.48
CA GLY A 360 3.08 15.68 -20.24
C GLY A 360 4.26 16.65 -20.25
N THR A 361 4.14 17.69 -21.04
CA THR A 361 5.14 18.74 -21.26
C THR A 361 4.44 20.10 -21.23
N ASP A 362 4.00 20.53 -20.05
CA ASP A 362 3.32 21.79 -19.84
C ASP A 362 4.08 22.70 -18.86
N ILE A 363 3.58 23.90 -18.65
CA ILE A 363 4.18 24.88 -17.72
C ILE A 363 4.21 24.32 -16.31
N HIS A 364 3.14 23.64 -15.87
CA HIS A 364 3.04 23.03 -14.56
C HIS A 364 4.20 22.04 -14.30
N ASN A 365 4.42 21.11 -15.24
CA ASN A 365 5.50 20.13 -15.12
C ASN A 365 6.89 20.78 -15.14
N ALA A 366 7.08 21.83 -15.95
CA ALA A 366 8.34 22.57 -15.97
C ALA A 366 8.62 23.24 -14.62
N ILE A 367 7.62 23.88 -14.01
CA ILE A 367 7.74 24.51 -12.69
C ILE A 367 8.04 23.48 -11.60
N CYS A 368 7.35 22.32 -11.59
CA CYS A 368 7.63 21.23 -10.63
C CYS A 368 9.08 20.74 -10.75
N LYS A 369 9.59 20.56 -11.98
CA LYS A 369 10.99 20.17 -12.21
C LYS A 369 11.97 21.24 -11.71
N CYS A 370 11.75 22.49 -12.05
CA CYS A 370 12.60 23.60 -11.56
C CYS A 370 12.63 23.66 -10.03
N ALA A 371 11.49 23.39 -9.36
CA ALA A 371 11.43 23.36 -7.90
C ALA A 371 12.30 22.25 -7.30
N VAL A 372 12.28 21.07 -7.93
CA VAL A 372 13.10 19.94 -7.49
C VAL A 372 14.58 20.19 -7.81
N ASP A 373 14.92 20.70 -8.99
CA ASP A 373 16.29 21.08 -9.37
C ASP A 373 16.87 22.10 -8.39
N ALA A 374 16.08 23.08 -7.94
CA ALA A 374 16.53 24.04 -6.93
C ALA A 374 16.96 23.37 -5.61
N THR A 375 16.37 22.22 -5.25
CA THR A 375 16.78 21.47 -4.05
C THR A 375 18.11 20.71 -4.21
N LEU A 376 18.60 20.56 -5.43
CA LEU A 376 19.90 19.96 -5.72
C LEU A 376 21.02 21.00 -5.65
N GLU A 377 20.73 22.24 -6.05
CA GLU A 377 21.70 23.33 -6.13
C GLU A 377 21.79 24.15 -4.83
N LEU A 378 20.67 24.26 -4.11
CA LEU A 378 20.56 25.10 -2.90
C LEU A 378 20.13 24.25 -1.70
N PRO A 379 20.49 24.66 -0.46
CA PRO A 379 20.12 23.94 0.76
C PRO A 379 18.64 24.20 1.17
N VAL A 380 17.74 24.04 0.21
CA VAL A 380 16.29 24.20 0.40
C VAL A 380 15.79 23.15 1.41
N LYS A 381 15.11 23.59 2.47
CA LYS A 381 14.56 22.73 3.53
C LYS A 381 13.19 22.18 3.18
N ALA A 382 12.38 22.96 2.48
CA ALA A 382 11.05 22.57 2.05
C ALA A 382 10.70 23.12 0.67
N ILE A 383 10.00 22.32 -0.12
CA ILE A 383 9.16 22.81 -1.21
C ILE A 383 7.76 23.01 -0.62
N VAL A 384 7.26 24.21 -0.70
CA VAL A 384 5.97 24.59 -0.14
C VAL A 384 4.97 24.72 -1.27
N VAL A 385 3.84 24.00 -1.16
CA VAL A 385 2.83 23.89 -2.22
C VAL A 385 1.47 24.25 -1.65
N SER A 386 0.79 25.27 -2.20
CA SER A 386 -0.64 25.46 -1.98
C SER A 386 -1.41 24.71 -3.06
N THR A 387 -2.27 23.78 -2.68
CA THR A 387 -2.96 22.91 -3.67
C THR A 387 -4.39 22.60 -3.26
N LYS A 388 -5.33 22.70 -4.21
CA LYS A 388 -6.73 22.36 -4.00
C LYS A 388 -7.00 20.87 -4.25
N GLU A 389 -6.41 20.32 -5.32
CA GLU A 389 -6.64 18.95 -5.77
C GLU A 389 -5.45 18.01 -5.50
N GLY A 390 -4.41 18.50 -4.83
CA GLY A 390 -3.22 17.69 -4.52
C GLY A 390 -2.23 17.48 -5.68
N LYS A 391 -2.57 17.87 -6.92
CA LYS A 391 -1.80 17.55 -8.12
C LYS A 391 -0.36 18.07 -8.06
N THR A 392 -0.14 19.33 -7.69
CA THR A 392 1.20 19.89 -7.60
C THR A 392 2.07 19.18 -6.58
N ALA A 393 1.49 18.85 -5.40
CA ALA A 393 2.20 18.09 -4.37
C ALA A 393 2.57 16.68 -4.84
N LEU A 394 1.65 16.03 -5.59
CA LEU A 394 1.87 14.72 -6.20
C LEU A 394 3.02 14.77 -7.22
N ASP A 395 2.99 15.73 -8.14
CA ASP A 395 3.98 15.82 -9.22
C ASP A 395 5.37 16.17 -8.68
N VAL A 396 5.46 17.06 -7.69
CA VAL A 396 6.73 17.32 -6.98
C VAL A 396 7.21 16.07 -6.23
N SER A 397 6.31 15.34 -5.55
CA SER A 397 6.64 14.10 -4.86
C SER A 397 7.21 13.02 -5.80
N CYS A 398 6.61 12.88 -7.00
CA CYS A 398 7.08 11.93 -8.01
C CYS A 398 8.54 12.16 -8.42
N LEU A 399 9.03 13.40 -8.36
CA LEU A 399 10.41 13.76 -8.73
C LEU A 399 11.44 13.61 -7.60
N ARG A 400 11.03 13.15 -6.42
CA ARG A 400 11.90 12.81 -5.28
C ARG A 400 12.86 13.92 -4.84
N PRO A 401 12.38 15.12 -4.45
CA PRO A 401 13.25 16.23 -4.03
C PRO A 401 14.07 15.89 -2.78
N ASN A 402 15.23 16.54 -2.62
CA ASN A 402 16.00 16.44 -1.37
C ASN A 402 15.32 17.13 -0.18
N ALA A 403 14.36 18.03 -0.43
CA ALA A 403 13.59 18.75 0.57
C ALA A 403 12.31 18.00 0.98
N TYR A 404 11.70 18.38 2.10
CA TYR A 404 10.33 17.98 2.44
C TYR A 404 9.34 18.75 1.57
N ILE A 405 8.17 18.16 1.33
CA ILE A 405 7.07 18.81 0.62
C ILE A 405 6.00 19.15 1.64
N ILE A 406 5.79 20.45 1.87
CA ILE A 406 4.75 20.94 2.77
C ILE A 406 3.58 21.41 1.90
N ALA A 407 2.50 20.65 1.92
CA ALA A 407 1.29 20.98 1.16
C ALA A 407 0.23 21.61 2.07
N THR A 408 -0.16 22.86 1.77
CA THR A 408 -1.34 23.47 2.38
C THR A 408 -2.57 23.11 1.56
N VAL A 409 -3.60 22.61 2.25
CA VAL A 409 -4.83 22.08 1.66
C VAL A 409 -6.07 22.67 2.32
N GLU A 410 -7.21 22.65 1.61
CA GLU A 410 -8.44 23.28 2.08
C GLU A 410 -9.17 22.48 3.18
N ASN A 411 -9.06 21.15 3.15
CA ASN A 411 -9.81 20.28 4.05
C ASN A 411 -9.06 19.00 4.46
N GLU A 412 -9.57 18.33 5.47
CA GLU A 412 -8.99 17.11 6.04
C GLU A 412 -8.98 15.94 5.05
N LYS A 413 -10.00 15.83 4.20
CA LYS A 413 -10.06 14.77 3.18
C LYS A 413 -8.87 14.85 2.24
N MET A 414 -8.58 16.05 1.71
CA MET A 414 -7.40 16.25 0.86
C MET A 414 -6.10 15.97 1.62
N ALA A 415 -6.03 16.33 2.90
CA ALA A 415 -4.86 16.02 3.73
C ALA A 415 -4.64 14.51 3.85
N ARG A 416 -5.70 13.72 4.06
CA ARG A 416 -5.63 12.25 4.12
C ARG A 416 -5.29 11.62 2.77
N MET A 417 -5.86 12.12 1.66
CA MET A 417 -5.56 11.66 0.30
C MET A 417 -4.10 11.88 -0.11
N LEU A 418 -3.39 12.80 0.52
CA LEU A 418 -1.97 13.02 0.32
C LEU A 418 -1.08 12.27 1.34
N ALA A 419 -1.66 11.58 2.34
CA ALA A 419 -0.91 10.93 3.40
C ALA A 419 0.03 9.81 2.90
N LEU A 420 -0.28 9.20 1.75
CA LEU A 420 0.53 8.15 1.12
C LEU A 420 1.63 8.69 0.18
N LYS A 421 1.63 10.00 -0.12
CA LYS A 421 2.60 10.59 -1.06
C LYS A 421 3.98 10.75 -0.40
N TRP A 422 5.00 10.25 -1.06
CA TRP A 422 6.39 10.30 -0.58
C TRP A 422 6.83 11.74 -0.30
N GLY A 423 7.40 11.98 0.87
CA GLY A 423 7.91 13.29 1.29
C GLY A 423 6.87 14.36 1.57
N VAL A 424 5.56 14.12 1.30
CA VAL A 424 4.50 15.10 1.48
C VAL A 424 4.01 15.09 2.92
N TYR A 425 3.89 16.29 3.50
CA TYR A 425 3.24 16.55 4.77
C TYR A 425 2.22 17.66 4.57
N THR A 426 1.05 17.49 5.13
CA THR A 426 -0.10 18.36 4.88
C THR A 426 -0.42 19.25 6.08
N LYS A 427 -0.89 20.46 5.79
CA LYS A 427 -1.49 21.38 6.76
C LYS A 427 -2.83 21.85 6.23
N VAL A 428 -3.90 21.58 6.96
CA VAL A 428 -5.21 22.13 6.64
C VAL A 428 -5.23 23.61 7.04
N VAL A 429 -5.57 24.48 6.10
CA VAL A 429 -5.62 25.94 6.28
C VAL A 429 -7.03 26.52 6.04
N GLY A 430 -7.99 25.65 5.71
CA GLY A 430 -9.37 26.05 5.43
C GLY A 430 -9.54 26.71 4.06
N ASN A 431 -10.63 27.44 3.89
CA ASN A 431 -10.90 28.18 2.65
C ASN A 431 -9.83 29.25 2.44
N ALA A 432 -8.87 28.91 1.61
CA ALA A 432 -7.74 29.75 1.32
C ALA A 432 -8.20 31.11 0.73
N SER A 433 -7.53 32.18 1.15
CA SER A 433 -7.64 33.48 0.51
C SER A 433 -7.48 33.36 -1.01
N LYS A 434 -8.25 34.12 -1.78
CA LYS A 434 -8.04 34.24 -3.24
C LYS A 434 -6.78 35.02 -3.59
N ASP A 435 -6.17 35.69 -2.60
CA ASP A 435 -4.94 36.42 -2.75
C ASP A 435 -3.73 35.49 -2.72
N THR A 436 -2.94 35.52 -3.78
CA THR A 436 -1.74 34.69 -3.94
C THR A 436 -0.69 34.97 -2.87
N ASP A 437 -0.49 36.24 -2.49
CA ASP A 437 0.51 36.61 -1.49
C ASP A 437 0.15 36.07 -0.12
N ALA A 438 -1.12 36.18 0.29
CA ALA A 438 -1.61 35.61 1.54
C ALA A 438 -1.45 34.08 1.58
N LEU A 439 -1.71 33.37 0.46
CA LEU A 439 -1.50 31.94 0.35
C LEU A 439 -0.03 31.55 0.49
N VAL A 440 0.87 32.32 -0.11
CA VAL A 440 2.32 32.11 0.00
C VAL A 440 2.77 32.29 1.46
N GLU A 441 2.36 33.38 2.13
CA GLU A 441 2.70 33.64 3.54
C GLU A 441 2.19 32.52 4.47
N GLU A 442 0.95 32.09 4.30
CA GLU A 442 0.35 31.03 5.09
C GLU A 442 1.08 29.68 4.89
N SER A 443 1.44 29.38 3.64
CA SER A 443 2.18 28.18 3.30
C SER A 443 3.61 28.18 3.88
N ILE A 444 4.30 29.31 3.84
CA ILE A 444 5.61 29.49 4.47
C ILE A 444 5.50 29.32 5.99
N LYS A 445 4.45 29.92 6.60
CA LYS A 445 4.17 29.76 8.02
C LYS A 445 3.95 28.30 8.40
N ALA A 446 3.19 27.56 7.61
CA ALA A 446 3.00 26.12 7.83
C ALA A 446 4.34 25.36 7.80
N ALA A 447 5.22 25.66 6.85
CA ALA A 447 6.54 25.05 6.78
C ALA A 447 7.41 25.43 8.00
N LYS A 448 7.39 26.69 8.43
CA LYS A 448 8.10 27.15 9.65
C LYS A 448 7.66 26.35 10.88
N ASP A 449 6.36 26.22 11.08
CA ASP A 449 5.79 25.55 12.26
C ASP A 449 6.08 24.04 12.25
N MET A 450 5.99 23.40 11.09
CA MET A 450 6.16 21.95 10.96
C MET A 450 7.63 21.53 11.04
N LEU A 451 8.53 22.28 10.41
CA LEU A 451 9.96 21.94 10.30
C LEU A 451 10.84 22.73 11.28
N ASN A 452 10.25 23.64 12.07
CA ASN A 452 11.00 24.55 12.96
C ASN A 452 12.12 25.29 12.22
N LEU A 453 11.77 25.85 11.05
CA LEU A 453 12.73 26.58 10.21
C LEU A 453 13.26 27.81 10.94
N LYS A 454 14.54 28.11 10.69
CA LYS A 454 15.27 29.21 11.33
C LYS A 454 15.59 30.29 10.32
N TYR A 455 15.96 31.46 10.83
CA TYR A 455 16.49 32.56 10.02
C TYR A 455 17.60 32.05 9.08
N LYS A 456 17.52 32.40 7.81
CA LYS A 456 18.36 31.95 6.68
C LYS A 456 18.11 30.55 6.13
N ASP A 457 17.16 29.80 6.67
CA ASP A 457 16.72 28.58 5.97
C ASP A 457 15.99 28.96 4.68
N LEU A 458 16.21 28.18 3.61
CA LEU A 458 15.58 28.42 2.32
C LEU A 458 14.34 27.54 2.14
N VAL A 459 13.30 28.12 1.59
CA VAL A 459 12.12 27.42 1.10
C VAL A 459 11.88 27.74 -0.38
N CYS A 460 11.36 26.77 -1.11
CA CYS A 460 10.95 26.93 -2.50
C CYS A 460 9.42 26.90 -2.53
N VAL A 461 8.79 27.99 -2.89
CA VAL A 461 7.33 28.10 -2.99
C VAL A 461 6.91 27.82 -4.43
N VAL A 462 5.95 26.92 -4.60
CA VAL A 462 5.36 26.55 -5.89
C VAL A 462 3.86 26.81 -5.84
N GLY A 463 3.36 27.57 -6.80
CA GLY A 463 1.97 27.98 -6.79
C GLY A 463 1.47 28.49 -8.13
N SER A 464 0.32 29.13 -8.08
CA SER A 464 -0.33 29.76 -9.23
C SER A 464 -0.69 31.21 -8.98
N THR A 465 -0.57 32.04 -10.02
CA THR A 465 -1.05 33.40 -10.02
C THR A 465 -1.79 33.70 -11.35
N PRO A 466 -3.10 34.02 -11.30
CA PRO A 466 -3.96 34.06 -10.10
C PRO A 466 -4.11 32.69 -9.42
N SER A 467 -4.56 32.67 -8.18
CA SER A 467 -4.61 31.47 -7.30
C SER A 467 -5.48 30.32 -7.81
N ASP A 468 -6.35 30.57 -8.78
CA ASP A 468 -7.22 29.59 -9.46
C ASP A 468 -6.65 29.10 -10.79
N ALA A 469 -5.48 29.60 -11.21
CA ALA A 469 -4.79 29.13 -12.41
C ALA A 469 -4.06 27.79 -12.15
N HIS A 470 -3.59 27.16 -13.25
CA HIS A 470 -2.62 26.08 -13.13
C HIS A 470 -1.29 26.60 -12.57
N THR A 471 -0.54 25.76 -11.87
CA THR A 471 0.79 26.07 -11.33
C THR A 471 1.67 26.72 -12.40
N ASN A 472 2.12 27.94 -12.14
CA ASN A 472 2.82 28.78 -13.15
C ASN A 472 3.96 29.62 -12.58
N PHE A 473 4.22 29.57 -11.26
CA PHE A 473 5.35 30.26 -10.68
C PHE A 473 6.12 29.42 -9.64
N LEU A 474 7.38 29.81 -9.48
CA LEU A 474 8.28 29.31 -8.47
C LEU A 474 8.97 30.52 -7.83
N LYS A 475 9.07 30.54 -6.49
CA LYS A 475 9.79 31.54 -5.72
C LYS A 475 10.68 30.87 -4.69
N ILE A 476 11.95 31.26 -4.61
CA ILE A 476 12.84 30.83 -3.52
C ILE A 476 12.90 31.97 -2.52
N GLU A 477 12.71 31.66 -1.24
CA GLU A 477 12.64 32.63 -0.18
C GLU A 477 13.49 32.22 1.02
N GLU A 478 14.16 33.20 1.61
CA GLU A 478 14.90 33.06 2.87
C GLU A 478 13.95 33.39 4.03
N ILE A 479 13.93 32.51 5.06
CA ILE A 479 13.02 32.62 6.20
C ILE A 479 13.45 33.70 7.18
#